data_2bdd77882955914de22195ae67416a8a
#
_entry.id   2bdd77882955914de22195ae67416a8a
#
_cell.length_a   1.000
_cell.length_b   1.000
_cell.length_c   1.000
_cell.angle_alpha   90.00
_cell.angle_beta   90.00
_cell.angle_gamma   90.00
#
_symmetry.space_group_name_H-M   'P 1'
#
loop_
_entity.id
_entity.type
_entity.pdbx_description
1 polymer ?
#
loop_
_entity_poly.entity_id
_entity_poly.type
_entity_poly.pdbx_seq_one_letter_code
_entity_poly.pdbx_strand_id
1 'polypeptide(L)'
;DMDEQNANKDRIINTLRSFGIEISTIKATVGPTVTLYEITPEQGVRISKIRGLEDDIALSLSADGIRIIAPIPGKGTIGIEVPNKNPKIVSGQSVIGSKKFQESKYDLPIVLGKTITNEVFMFDLCKMPHVLVAGATGQGKSVGLNAIITSLLYKKHPAELKFVLVDPKKVEFSIYSVIENHFLAKLPDGGEPIITDVTKVVQTLNSVCVEMDTRYDLLKMAHVRNIKEYNEKFINRRLNPEKGHKFMPYIVVVIDEFGDLIMTAGKEVELPIARIAQLARAVGIHMIIATQRPTTNIITGTIKANFPARIAFRVSAMMDSRTILDRPGANRLIGKGDMLFLQGADPVRVQCAFIDTPEVEEITKFIARQQSYPTPFFLPEFVSEDGGSEVGDIDMGRLDPLFEDAARLVVIHQQGSTSLIQRKFAIGYNRAGRIMDQLEKAGIVGPTQGSKARDVLCMDDNDLEMRLNNLQ
;
A
#
# COMPACT_ATOMS: atom_id res chain seq x y z
N ASP A 1 32.63 -18.80 -1.44
CA ASP A 1 33.85 -19.53 -1.15
C ASP A 1 33.57 -21.05 -1.22
N MET A 2 34.31 -21.74 -2.10
CA MET A 2 34.17 -23.20 -2.29
C MET A 2 34.54 -24.00 -1.06
N ASP A 3 35.49 -23.52 -0.27
CA ASP A 3 35.89 -24.20 0.96
C ASP A 3 34.78 -24.17 2.00
N GLU A 4 34.09 -23.07 2.14
CA GLU A 4 32.92 -22.92 3.00
C GLU A 4 31.80 -23.88 2.57
N GLN A 5 31.50 -23.94 1.28
CA GLN A 5 30.46 -24.81 0.73
C GLN A 5 30.78 -26.28 1.01
N ASN A 6 32.02 -26.70 0.74
CA ASN A 6 32.42 -28.07 0.93
C ASN A 6 32.42 -28.47 2.43
N ALA A 7 32.89 -27.58 3.30
CA ALA A 7 32.84 -27.80 4.74
C ALA A 7 31.39 -27.91 5.24
N ASN A 8 30.50 -27.06 4.77
CA ASN A 8 29.09 -27.11 5.16
C ASN A 8 28.39 -28.37 4.63
N LYS A 9 28.66 -28.76 3.38
CA LYS A 9 28.15 -30.04 2.84
C LYS A 9 28.51 -31.22 3.72
N ASP A 10 29.80 -31.32 4.08
CA ASP A 10 30.28 -32.40 4.92
C ASP A 10 29.64 -32.39 6.30
N ARG A 11 29.48 -31.24 6.92
CA ARG A 11 28.81 -31.09 8.22
C ARG A 11 27.35 -31.49 8.18
N ILE A 12 26.62 -31.08 7.14
CA ILE A 12 25.20 -31.44 6.94
C ILE A 12 25.09 -32.98 6.81
N ILE A 13 25.89 -33.58 5.94
CA ILE A 13 25.88 -35.01 5.70
C ILE A 13 26.21 -35.78 7.00
N ASN A 14 27.26 -35.38 7.71
CA ASN A 14 27.70 -36.04 8.94
C ASN A 14 26.67 -35.90 10.07
N THR A 15 26.04 -34.73 10.21
CA THR A 15 24.99 -34.50 11.20
C THR A 15 23.79 -35.42 10.94
N LEU A 16 23.31 -35.45 9.72
CA LEU A 16 22.17 -36.30 9.35
C LEU A 16 22.49 -37.77 9.50
N ARG A 17 23.71 -38.19 9.11
CA ARG A 17 24.17 -39.57 9.27
C ARG A 17 24.22 -39.98 10.73
N SER A 18 24.65 -39.09 11.64
CA SER A 18 24.69 -39.39 13.09
C SER A 18 23.29 -39.62 13.68
N PHE A 19 22.23 -39.14 13.04
CA PHE A 19 20.84 -39.41 13.40
C PHE A 19 20.18 -40.50 12.54
N GLY A 20 20.99 -41.28 11.80
CA GLY A 20 20.51 -42.40 11.01
C GLY A 20 19.90 -42.03 9.68
N ILE A 21 20.15 -40.84 9.17
CA ILE A 21 19.63 -40.37 7.87
C ILE A 21 20.75 -40.39 6.84
N GLU A 22 20.61 -41.19 5.80
CA GLU A 22 21.50 -41.22 4.64
C GLU A 22 20.99 -40.33 3.52
N ILE A 23 21.91 -39.63 2.87
CA ILE A 23 21.63 -38.71 1.78
C ILE A 23 22.28 -39.23 0.49
N SER A 24 21.53 -39.30 -0.62
CA SER A 24 22.10 -39.73 -1.88
C SER A 24 22.85 -38.61 -2.62
N THR A 25 22.34 -37.37 -2.61
CA THR A 25 23.00 -36.22 -3.25
C THR A 25 22.84 -34.96 -2.44
N ILE A 26 23.80 -34.03 -2.60
CA ILE A 26 23.74 -32.69 -2.05
C ILE A 26 24.29 -31.68 -3.09
N LYS A 27 23.55 -30.60 -3.31
CA LYS A 27 23.89 -29.54 -4.26
C LYS A 27 23.79 -28.20 -3.57
N ALA A 28 24.75 -27.29 -3.78
CA ALA A 28 24.75 -25.96 -3.22
C ALA A 28 24.44 -24.91 -4.30
N THR A 29 23.58 -23.95 -3.96
CA THR A 29 23.31 -22.75 -4.75
C THR A 29 23.60 -21.53 -3.87
N VAL A 30 24.56 -20.71 -4.28
CA VAL A 30 25.01 -19.55 -3.49
C VAL A 30 24.17 -18.32 -3.85
N GLY A 31 23.51 -17.74 -2.84
CA GLY A 31 22.84 -16.46 -2.92
C GLY A 31 23.66 -15.34 -2.27
N PRO A 32 23.13 -14.10 -2.27
CA PRO A 32 23.85 -12.95 -1.69
C PRO A 32 24.07 -13.09 -0.18
N THR A 33 23.12 -13.63 0.54
CA THR A 33 23.17 -13.72 2.02
C THR A 33 23.07 -15.12 2.56
N VAL A 34 22.47 -16.04 1.82
CA VAL A 34 22.35 -17.45 2.19
C VAL A 34 22.77 -18.36 1.05
N THR A 35 23.18 -19.57 1.39
CA THR A 35 23.40 -20.65 0.44
C THR A 35 22.35 -21.73 0.67
N LEU A 36 21.71 -22.15 -0.42
CA LEU A 36 20.75 -23.25 -0.41
C LEU A 36 21.48 -24.56 -0.65
N TYR A 37 21.41 -25.47 0.31
CA TYR A 37 21.87 -26.85 0.14
C TYR A 37 20.65 -27.72 -0.14
N GLU A 38 20.57 -28.24 -1.36
CA GLU A 38 19.49 -29.10 -1.81
C GLU A 38 19.92 -30.56 -1.63
N ILE A 39 19.21 -31.29 -0.79
CA ILE A 39 19.52 -32.67 -0.48
C ILE A 39 18.46 -33.62 -1.00
N THR A 40 18.89 -34.79 -1.47
CA THR A 40 18.02 -35.89 -1.83
C THR A 40 18.23 -36.99 -0.82
N PRO A 41 17.27 -37.20 0.12
CA PRO A 41 17.38 -38.29 1.08
C PRO A 41 17.17 -39.66 0.39
N GLU A 42 17.73 -40.73 0.98
CA GLU A 42 17.43 -42.05 0.50
C GLU A 42 15.97 -42.45 0.76
N GLN A 43 15.49 -43.48 0.04
CA GLN A 43 14.13 -43.98 0.21
C GLN A 43 13.82 -44.35 1.65
N GLY A 44 12.60 -44.04 2.08
CA GLY A 44 12.11 -44.39 3.41
C GLY A 44 12.41 -43.37 4.51
N VAL A 45 13.12 -42.28 4.21
CA VAL A 45 13.39 -41.21 5.17
C VAL A 45 12.15 -40.31 5.26
N ARG A 46 11.65 -40.11 6.47
CA ARG A 46 10.52 -39.21 6.74
C ARG A 46 11.00 -37.75 6.79
N ILE A 47 10.31 -36.88 6.09
CA ILE A 47 10.57 -35.42 6.06
C ILE A 47 10.50 -34.81 7.46
N SER A 48 9.54 -35.23 8.28
CA SER A 48 9.39 -34.76 9.66
C SER A 48 10.62 -35.02 10.53
N LYS A 49 11.36 -36.12 10.27
CA LYS A 49 12.58 -36.44 10.97
C LYS A 49 13.69 -35.42 10.67
N ILE A 50 13.80 -34.99 9.40
CA ILE A 50 14.78 -33.98 8.99
C ILE A 50 14.39 -32.60 9.54
N ARG A 51 13.13 -32.21 9.50
CA ARG A 51 12.66 -30.96 10.11
C ARG A 51 12.97 -30.87 11.59
N GLY A 52 12.85 -31.98 12.31
CA GLY A 52 13.15 -32.05 13.74
C GLY A 52 14.63 -31.88 14.07
N LEU A 53 15.51 -31.93 13.09
CA LEU A 53 16.94 -31.75 13.26
C LEU A 53 17.46 -30.36 12.94
N GLU A 54 16.57 -29.40 12.72
CA GLU A 54 16.94 -28.02 12.34
C GLU A 54 17.92 -27.40 13.32
N ASP A 55 17.65 -27.49 14.62
CA ASP A 55 18.54 -26.96 15.66
C ASP A 55 19.88 -27.72 15.74
N ASP A 56 19.86 -29.03 15.56
CA ASP A 56 21.07 -29.85 15.55
C ASP A 56 21.99 -29.52 14.37
N ILE A 57 21.41 -29.29 13.20
CA ILE A 57 22.15 -28.87 12.01
C ILE A 57 22.71 -27.45 12.21
N ALA A 58 21.93 -26.53 12.76
CA ALA A 58 22.36 -25.16 13.05
C ALA A 58 23.56 -25.16 14.01
N LEU A 59 23.51 -25.97 15.06
CA LEU A 59 24.62 -26.12 16.01
C LEU A 59 25.87 -26.67 15.33
N SER A 60 25.74 -27.70 14.51
CA SER A 60 26.85 -28.32 13.77
C SER A 60 27.53 -27.32 12.82
N LEU A 61 26.74 -26.41 12.20
CA LEU A 61 27.26 -25.41 11.28
C LEU A 61 27.75 -24.15 11.99
N SER A 62 27.58 -24.04 13.28
CA SER A 62 27.81 -22.81 14.07
C SER A 62 27.06 -21.61 13.46
N ALA A 63 25.85 -21.84 12.96
CA ALA A 63 25.05 -20.87 12.25
C ALA A 63 23.87 -20.41 13.10
N ASP A 64 23.64 -19.09 13.11
CA ASP A 64 22.46 -18.52 13.73
C ASP A 64 21.33 -18.52 12.69
N GLY A 65 20.37 -19.44 12.87
CA GLY A 65 19.18 -19.48 12.05
C GLY A 65 19.37 -20.12 10.67
N ILE A 66 19.32 -21.41 10.61
CA ILE A 66 19.09 -22.12 9.36
C ILE A 66 17.58 -22.26 9.13
N ARG A 67 17.17 -22.43 7.88
CA ARG A 67 15.78 -22.67 7.51
C ARG A 67 15.70 -23.94 6.66
N ILE A 68 14.77 -24.83 7.02
CA ILE A 68 14.53 -26.05 6.27
C ILE A 68 13.25 -25.90 5.44
N ILE A 69 13.37 -26.18 4.14
CA ILE A 69 12.24 -26.23 3.20
C ILE A 69 12.04 -27.69 2.83
N ALA A 70 10.95 -28.29 3.29
CA ALA A 70 10.74 -29.72 3.11
C ALA A 70 9.28 -30.04 2.78
N PRO A 71 8.99 -30.46 1.54
CA PRO A 71 9.89 -30.52 0.38
C PRO A 71 10.10 -29.16 -0.30
N ILE A 72 11.11 -29.02 -1.16
CA ILE A 72 11.20 -27.87 -2.08
C ILE A 72 10.05 -27.98 -3.07
N PRO A 73 9.25 -26.92 -3.24
CA PRO A 73 8.09 -26.94 -4.13
C PRO A 73 8.44 -27.42 -5.55
N GLY A 74 7.74 -28.45 -6.00
CA GLY A 74 7.89 -29.02 -7.35
C GLY A 74 9.11 -29.91 -7.57
N LYS A 75 9.96 -30.15 -6.56
CA LYS A 75 11.22 -30.91 -6.76
C LYS A 75 11.34 -32.22 -5.98
N GLY A 76 10.57 -32.45 -4.94
CA GLY A 76 10.70 -33.66 -4.12
C GLY A 76 12.02 -33.76 -3.34
N THR A 77 12.82 -32.72 -3.30
CA THR A 77 14.06 -32.59 -2.54
C THR A 77 13.86 -31.70 -1.31
N ILE A 78 14.84 -31.70 -0.42
CA ILE A 78 14.81 -30.90 0.81
C ILE A 78 15.84 -29.80 0.72
N GLY A 79 15.46 -28.57 1.02
CA GLY A 79 16.34 -27.42 1.05
C GLY A 79 16.76 -27.06 2.47
N ILE A 80 18.05 -26.79 2.66
CA ILE A 80 18.60 -26.22 3.88
C ILE A 80 19.27 -24.90 3.52
N GLU A 81 18.69 -23.80 3.99
CA GLU A 81 19.23 -22.47 3.79
C GLU A 81 20.15 -22.11 4.95
N VAL A 82 21.43 -21.87 4.63
CA VAL A 82 22.46 -21.56 5.61
C VAL A 82 23.00 -20.16 5.37
N PRO A 83 23.06 -19.30 6.40
CA PRO A 83 23.66 -17.97 6.27
C PRO A 83 25.10 -18.04 5.78
N ASN A 84 25.44 -17.19 4.82
CA ASN A 84 26.80 -17.07 4.34
C ASN A 84 27.70 -16.44 5.42
N LYS A 85 28.92 -16.89 5.52
CA LYS A 85 29.92 -16.32 6.43
C LYS A 85 30.21 -14.85 6.11
N ASN A 86 30.27 -14.52 4.81
CA ASN A 86 30.49 -13.17 4.29
C ASN A 86 29.32 -12.76 3.38
N PRO A 87 28.19 -12.32 3.95
CA PRO A 87 27.05 -11.93 3.16
C PRO A 87 27.33 -10.68 2.33
N LYS A 88 26.77 -10.62 1.13
CA LYS A 88 26.87 -9.47 0.23
C LYS A 88 25.63 -8.58 0.35
N ILE A 89 25.87 -7.28 0.36
CA ILE A 89 24.78 -6.29 0.33
C ILE A 89 24.21 -6.23 -1.09
N VAL A 90 22.88 -6.26 -1.20
CA VAL A 90 22.18 -5.98 -2.45
C VAL A 90 21.93 -4.47 -2.51
N SER A 91 22.62 -3.77 -3.41
CA SER A 91 22.44 -2.32 -3.54
C SER A 91 21.13 -1.98 -4.25
N GLY A 92 20.53 -0.85 -3.92
CA GLY A 92 19.36 -0.31 -4.63
C GLY A 92 19.66 -0.10 -6.10
N GLN A 93 20.83 0.44 -6.43
CA GLN A 93 21.25 0.68 -7.79
C GLN A 93 21.30 -0.61 -8.64
N SER A 94 21.74 -1.72 -8.08
CA SER A 94 21.86 -2.99 -8.79
C SER A 94 20.50 -3.56 -9.23
N VAL A 95 19.44 -3.32 -8.45
CA VAL A 95 18.10 -3.82 -8.75
C VAL A 95 17.27 -2.82 -9.55
N ILE A 96 17.33 -1.53 -9.23
CA ILE A 96 16.63 -0.48 -9.97
C ILE A 96 17.23 -0.33 -11.36
N GLY A 97 18.56 -0.40 -11.49
CA GLY A 97 19.28 -0.36 -12.77
C GLY A 97 19.22 -1.66 -13.56
N SER A 98 18.63 -2.71 -13.05
CA SER A 98 18.54 -4.00 -13.73
C SER A 98 17.68 -3.91 -14.99
N LYS A 99 18.04 -4.70 -16.00
CA LYS A 99 17.26 -4.80 -17.23
C LYS A 99 15.81 -5.23 -16.97
N LYS A 100 15.63 -6.18 -16.07
CA LYS A 100 14.31 -6.69 -15.69
C LYS A 100 13.39 -5.58 -15.18
N PHE A 101 13.89 -4.70 -14.32
CA PHE A 101 13.13 -3.57 -13.80
C PHE A 101 12.95 -2.47 -14.84
N GLN A 102 14.00 -2.09 -15.55
CA GLN A 102 13.96 -1.01 -16.54
C GLN A 102 13.02 -1.32 -17.71
N GLU A 103 12.96 -2.56 -18.16
CA GLU A 103 12.12 -3.00 -19.28
C GLU A 103 10.75 -3.55 -18.83
N SER A 104 10.43 -3.49 -17.55
CA SER A 104 9.16 -3.98 -17.03
C SER A 104 7.97 -3.22 -17.63
N LYS A 105 6.94 -3.98 -17.99
CA LYS A 105 5.66 -3.47 -18.49
C LYS A 105 4.57 -3.46 -17.40
N TYR A 106 4.93 -3.72 -16.16
CA TYR A 106 3.99 -3.66 -15.04
C TYR A 106 3.48 -2.24 -14.86
N ASP A 107 2.22 -2.11 -14.47
CA ASP A 107 1.63 -0.79 -14.21
C ASP A 107 2.19 -0.13 -12.95
N LEU A 108 2.44 -0.91 -11.89
CA LEU A 108 3.09 -0.45 -10.67
C LEU A 108 4.21 -1.43 -10.27
N PRO A 109 5.37 -1.36 -10.93
CA PRO A 109 6.47 -2.28 -10.66
C PRO A 109 7.20 -1.92 -9.38
N ILE A 110 7.37 -2.92 -8.52
CA ILE A 110 8.14 -2.81 -7.29
C ILE A 110 9.26 -3.84 -7.33
N VAL A 111 10.49 -3.37 -7.19
CA VAL A 111 11.66 -4.22 -7.08
C VAL A 111 12.11 -4.28 -5.62
N LEU A 112 12.04 -5.48 -5.01
CA LEU A 112 12.36 -5.65 -3.60
C LEU A 112 13.83 -5.95 -3.34
N GLY A 113 14.47 -6.69 -4.22
CA GLY A 113 15.84 -7.13 -3.99
C GLY A 113 16.21 -8.31 -4.88
N LYS A 114 16.96 -9.24 -4.32
CA LYS A 114 17.41 -10.44 -5.02
C LYS A 114 17.05 -11.72 -4.26
N THR A 115 16.69 -12.75 -5.01
CA THR A 115 16.44 -14.09 -4.48
C THR A 115 17.74 -14.80 -4.11
N ILE A 116 17.62 -15.98 -3.51
CA ILE A 116 18.77 -16.83 -3.19
C ILE A 116 19.51 -17.35 -4.42
N THR A 117 18.89 -17.32 -5.59
CA THR A 117 19.55 -17.63 -6.87
C THR A 117 20.15 -16.40 -7.53
N ASN A 118 20.23 -15.29 -6.81
CA ASN A 118 20.78 -14.01 -7.25
C ASN A 118 19.99 -13.34 -8.40
N GLU A 119 18.73 -13.70 -8.55
CA GLU A 119 17.81 -13.09 -9.52
C GLU A 119 17.10 -11.89 -8.91
N VAL A 120 16.90 -10.86 -9.69
CA VAL A 120 16.12 -9.69 -9.29
C VAL A 120 14.68 -10.11 -9.06
N PHE A 121 14.16 -9.79 -7.87
CA PHE A 121 12.78 -10.06 -7.49
C PHE A 121 11.94 -8.80 -7.57
N MET A 122 10.89 -8.84 -8.37
CA MET A 122 9.95 -7.74 -8.51
C MET A 122 8.53 -8.26 -8.69
N PHE A 123 7.57 -7.39 -8.40
CA PHE A 123 6.14 -7.69 -8.58
C PHE A 123 5.37 -6.46 -9.03
N ASP A 124 4.19 -6.69 -9.57
CA ASP A 124 3.24 -5.63 -9.91
C ASP A 124 2.27 -5.43 -8.76
N LEU A 125 2.28 -4.25 -8.15
CA LEU A 125 1.37 -3.93 -7.03
C LEU A 125 -0.10 -4.01 -7.46
N CYS A 126 -0.40 -3.70 -8.73
CA CYS A 126 -1.77 -3.81 -9.24
C CYS A 126 -2.34 -5.22 -9.16
N LYS A 127 -1.49 -6.23 -9.21
CA LYS A 127 -1.89 -7.64 -9.12
C LYS A 127 -1.97 -8.17 -7.70
N MET A 128 -1.27 -7.54 -6.74
CA MET A 128 -1.22 -8.00 -5.34
C MET A 128 -2.55 -7.86 -4.60
N PRO A 129 -3.39 -6.85 -4.69
CA PRO A 129 -3.20 -5.39 -4.88
C PRO A 129 -2.84 -4.65 -3.59
N HIS A 130 -2.90 -5.31 -2.44
CA HIS A 130 -2.61 -4.76 -1.12
C HIS A 130 -1.61 -5.66 -0.40
N VAL A 131 -0.67 -5.07 0.32
CA VAL A 131 0.46 -5.78 0.91
C VAL A 131 0.56 -5.49 2.41
N LEU A 132 0.70 -6.54 3.19
CA LEU A 132 1.04 -6.45 4.62
C LEU A 132 2.55 -6.65 4.77
N VAL A 133 3.20 -5.72 5.46
CA VAL A 133 4.64 -5.79 5.78
C VAL A 133 4.80 -5.86 7.30
N ALA A 134 5.47 -6.88 7.79
CA ALA A 134 5.66 -7.03 9.23
C ALA A 134 7.06 -7.57 9.56
N GLY A 135 7.54 -7.24 10.75
CA GLY A 135 8.82 -7.70 11.25
C GLY A 135 9.18 -7.01 12.56
N ALA A 136 10.15 -7.55 13.28
CA ALA A 136 10.64 -6.95 14.51
C ALA A 136 11.40 -5.65 14.24
N THR A 137 11.54 -4.82 15.26
CA THR A 137 12.29 -3.57 15.18
C THR A 137 13.72 -3.78 14.68
N GLY A 138 14.14 -2.96 13.72
CA GLY A 138 15.52 -2.99 13.20
C GLY A 138 15.83 -4.13 12.23
N GLN A 139 14.84 -4.87 11.75
CA GLN A 139 15.06 -6.04 10.91
C GLN A 139 14.88 -5.78 9.40
N GLY A 140 14.59 -4.54 8.99
CA GLY A 140 14.54 -4.17 7.59
C GLY A 140 13.22 -3.61 7.08
N LYS A 141 12.21 -3.44 7.94
CA LYS A 141 10.89 -2.91 7.54
C LYS A 141 11.00 -1.54 6.86
N SER A 142 11.77 -0.62 7.43
CA SER A 142 12.00 0.72 6.87
C SER A 142 12.70 0.68 5.52
N VAL A 143 13.71 -0.17 5.41
CA VAL A 143 14.43 -0.38 4.13
C VAL A 143 13.48 -0.95 3.08
N GLY A 144 12.63 -1.89 3.47
CA GLY A 144 11.61 -2.47 2.59
C GLY A 144 10.60 -1.44 2.08
N LEU A 145 10.10 -0.58 2.96
CA LEU A 145 9.18 0.49 2.58
C LEU A 145 9.85 1.50 1.65
N ASN A 146 11.10 1.86 1.92
CA ASN A 146 11.87 2.73 1.03
C ASN A 146 12.10 2.08 -0.35
N ALA A 147 12.38 0.78 -0.40
CA ALA A 147 12.52 0.06 -1.67
C ALA A 147 11.22 0.11 -2.48
N ILE A 148 10.08 -0.06 -1.84
CA ILE A 148 8.76 0.01 -2.46
C ILE A 148 8.50 1.41 -3.02
N ILE A 149 8.63 2.44 -2.20
CA ILE A 149 8.35 3.83 -2.60
C ILE A 149 9.32 4.27 -3.70
N THR A 150 10.60 3.99 -3.53
CA THR A 150 11.64 4.37 -4.49
C THR A 150 11.46 3.70 -5.84
N SER A 151 11.09 2.41 -5.87
CA SER A 151 10.76 1.70 -7.11
C SER A 151 9.70 2.43 -7.91
N LEU A 152 8.63 2.85 -7.24
CA LEU A 152 7.52 3.55 -7.88
C LEU A 152 7.91 4.96 -8.34
N LEU A 153 8.73 5.67 -7.56
CA LEU A 153 9.24 6.99 -7.94
C LEU A 153 10.11 6.93 -9.20
N TYR A 154 10.87 5.86 -9.39
CA TYR A 154 11.69 5.68 -10.59
C TYR A 154 10.88 5.33 -11.84
N LYS A 155 9.70 4.75 -11.68
CA LYS A 155 8.90 4.23 -12.80
C LYS A 155 7.72 5.09 -13.20
N LYS A 156 7.23 5.95 -12.32
CA LYS A 156 5.98 6.67 -12.55
C LYS A 156 6.18 8.18 -12.55
N HIS A 157 5.49 8.80 -13.50
CA HIS A 157 5.37 10.25 -13.54
C HIS A 157 4.41 10.74 -12.45
N PRO A 158 4.62 11.95 -11.88
CA PRO A 158 3.69 12.52 -10.90
C PRO A 158 2.21 12.59 -11.35
N ALA A 159 1.96 12.70 -12.65
CA ALA A 159 0.60 12.66 -13.20
C ALA A 159 -0.06 11.28 -13.07
N GLU A 160 0.74 10.22 -12.95
CA GLU A 160 0.26 8.84 -12.96
C GLU A 160 0.12 8.21 -11.57
N LEU A 161 0.79 8.79 -10.57
CA LEU A 161 0.90 8.19 -9.25
C LEU A 161 0.90 9.23 -8.15
N LYS A 162 0.13 8.96 -7.09
CA LYS A 162 0.14 9.75 -5.85
C LYS A 162 0.25 8.83 -4.65
N PHE A 163 0.98 9.29 -3.63
CA PHE A 163 1.12 8.59 -2.36
C PHE A 163 0.34 9.28 -1.26
N VAL A 164 -0.30 8.49 -0.42
CA VAL A 164 -0.78 8.92 0.89
C VAL A 164 0.15 8.28 1.92
N LEU A 165 0.98 9.09 2.58
CA LEU A 165 1.98 8.60 3.52
C LEU A 165 1.56 8.86 4.95
N VAL A 166 1.40 7.79 5.72
CA VAL A 166 0.96 7.82 7.12
C VAL A 166 2.09 7.34 8.02
N ASP A 167 2.54 8.21 8.92
CA ASP A 167 3.67 7.96 9.80
C ASP A 167 3.35 8.42 11.23
N PRO A 168 2.70 7.57 12.05
CA PRO A 168 2.30 7.96 13.41
C PRO A 168 3.48 8.33 14.32
N LYS A 169 4.65 7.76 14.08
CA LYS A 169 5.85 7.99 14.89
C LYS A 169 6.70 9.18 14.43
N LYS A 170 6.41 9.76 13.27
CA LYS A 170 7.09 10.93 12.70
C LYS A 170 8.58 10.74 12.38
N VAL A 171 9.02 9.52 12.11
CA VAL A 171 10.46 9.21 11.93
C VAL A 171 10.83 8.66 10.55
N GLU A 172 9.89 8.04 9.83
CA GLU A 172 10.22 7.29 8.61
C GLU A 172 9.98 8.07 7.31
N PHE A 173 8.87 8.80 7.20
CA PHE A 173 8.43 9.37 5.93
C PHE A 173 8.65 10.89 5.79
N SER A 174 9.17 11.56 6.79
CA SER A 174 9.42 13.03 6.73
C SER A 174 10.31 13.43 5.55
N ILE A 175 11.21 12.55 5.16
CA ILE A 175 12.11 12.73 4.01
C ILE A 175 11.37 12.93 2.68
N TYR A 176 10.15 12.38 2.55
CA TYR A 176 9.33 12.51 1.34
C TYR A 176 8.51 13.80 1.29
N SER A 177 8.53 14.63 2.34
CA SER A 177 7.74 15.87 2.37
C SER A 177 8.11 16.85 1.27
N VAL A 178 9.36 16.85 0.82
CA VAL A 178 9.86 17.74 -0.24
C VAL A 178 9.27 17.46 -1.62
N ILE A 179 8.66 16.31 -1.83
CA ILE A 179 7.97 15.96 -3.09
C ILE A 179 6.45 16.08 -2.99
N GLU A 180 5.96 16.85 -2.05
CA GLU A 180 4.53 17.06 -1.78
C GLU A 180 3.75 17.41 -3.05
N ASN A 181 4.20 18.42 -3.77
CA ASN A 181 3.50 18.91 -4.96
C ASN A 181 3.68 18.02 -6.20
N HIS A 182 4.60 17.07 -6.13
CA HIS A 182 4.83 16.12 -7.23
C HIS A 182 4.00 14.85 -7.03
N PHE A 183 4.15 14.20 -5.89
CA PHE A 183 3.69 12.83 -5.69
C PHE A 183 2.74 12.61 -4.52
N LEU A 184 2.44 13.59 -3.69
CA LEU A 184 1.63 13.34 -2.49
C LEU A 184 0.16 13.72 -2.66
N ALA A 185 -0.70 12.94 -2.01
CA ALA A 185 -2.12 13.19 -1.88
C ALA A 185 -2.44 13.43 -0.40
N LYS A 186 -3.31 14.37 -0.13
CA LYS A 186 -3.73 14.70 1.23
C LYS A 186 -5.09 15.39 1.26
N LEU A 187 -5.64 15.54 2.48
CA LEU A 187 -6.85 16.33 2.68
C LEU A 187 -6.60 17.83 2.35
N PRO A 188 -7.62 18.54 1.85
CA PRO A 188 -7.47 19.95 1.47
C PRO A 188 -7.58 20.91 2.67
N ASP A 189 -7.02 20.56 3.82
CA ASP A 189 -7.16 21.28 5.08
C ASP A 189 -5.93 22.12 5.48
N GLY A 190 -4.91 22.19 4.60
CA GLY A 190 -3.68 22.91 4.87
C GLY A 190 -2.72 22.21 5.84
N GLY A 191 -3.02 20.94 6.23
CA GLY A 191 -2.17 20.15 7.10
C GLY A 191 -0.86 19.70 6.46
N GLU A 192 -0.04 19.01 7.24
CA GLU A 192 1.25 18.49 6.79
C GLU A 192 1.09 17.41 5.72
N PRO A 193 2.07 17.30 4.79
CA PRO A 193 2.00 16.30 3.71
C PRO A 193 2.12 14.85 4.20
N ILE A 194 2.88 14.64 5.28
CA ILE A 194 2.99 13.35 5.93
C ILE A 194 2.00 13.33 7.10
N ILE A 195 1.09 12.36 7.11
CA ILE A 195 -0.02 12.34 8.04
C ILE A 195 0.43 11.62 9.31
N THR A 196 0.40 12.32 10.44
CA THR A 196 0.95 11.84 11.71
C THR A 196 -0.10 11.71 12.83
N ASP A 197 -1.09 12.58 12.84
CA ASP A 197 -2.15 12.59 13.85
C ASP A 197 -3.22 11.54 13.57
N VAL A 198 -3.59 10.76 14.58
CA VAL A 198 -4.55 9.65 14.44
C VAL A 198 -5.91 10.13 13.91
N THR A 199 -6.41 11.26 14.39
CA THR A 199 -7.68 11.81 13.90
C THR A 199 -7.61 12.15 12.42
N LYS A 200 -6.50 12.75 11.97
CA LYS A 200 -6.24 13.04 10.56
C LYS A 200 -6.11 11.76 9.73
N VAL A 201 -5.49 10.72 10.28
CA VAL A 201 -5.39 9.42 9.60
C VAL A 201 -6.77 8.84 9.35
N VAL A 202 -7.65 8.82 10.35
CA VAL A 202 -9.03 8.34 10.21
C VAL A 202 -9.78 9.13 9.14
N GLN A 203 -9.70 10.45 9.17
CA GLN A 203 -10.31 11.33 8.18
C GLN A 203 -9.76 11.06 6.77
N THR A 204 -8.45 10.90 6.65
CA THR A 204 -7.80 10.63 5.36
C THR A 204 -8.22 9.28 4.79
N LEU A 205 -8.26 8.23 5.60
CA LEU A 205 -8.69 6.90 5.15
C LEU A 205 -10.15 6.91 4.69
N ASN A 206 -11.02 7.60 5.41
CA ASN A 206 -12.40 7.77 5.01
C ASN A 206 -12.53 8.60 3.72
N SER A 207 -11.70 9.61 3.57
CA SER A 207 -11.62 10.40 2.34
C SER A 207 -11.17 9.55 1.15
N VAL A 208 -10.22 8.64 1.35
CA VAL A 208 -9.82 7.67 0.31
C VAL A 208 -10.99 6.76 -0.07
N CYS A 209 -11.82 6.36 0.89
CA CYS A 209 -13.05 5.62 0.60
C CYS A 209 -14.02 6.44 -0.27
N VAL A 210 -14.17 7.72 0.00
CA VAL A 210 -14.99 8.62 -0.83
C VAL A 210 -14.41 8.74 -2.24
N GLU A 211 -13.11 8.91 -2.37
CA GLU A 211 -12.42 8.93 -3.67
C GLU A 211 -12.65 7.62 -4.44
N MET A 212 -12.59 6.49 -3.76
CA MET A 212 -12.87 5.17 -4.33
C MET A 212 -14.31 5.12 -4.89
N ASP A 213 -15.30 5.54 -4.12
CA ASP A 213 -16.69 5.55 -4.54
C ASP A 213 -16.92 6.48 -5.73
N THR A 214 -16.33 7.66 -5.72
CA THR A 214 -16.38 8.62 -6.84
C THR A 214 -15.78 8.01 -8.10
N ARG A 215 -14.65 7.32 -7.98
CA ARG A 215 -14.02 6.63 -9.11
C ARG A 215 -14.91 5.53 -9.68
N TYR A 216 -15.58 4.75 -8.84
CA TYR A 216 -16.54 3.74 -9.30
C TYR A 216 -17.69 4.37 -10.09
N ASP A 217 -18.21 5.49 -9.62
CA ASP A 217 -19.25 6.22 -10.36
C ASP A 217 -18.76 6.67 -11.74
N LEU A 218 -17.52 7.17 -11.82
CA LEU A 218 -16.92 7.57 -13.10
C LEU A 218 -16.66 6.38 -14.03
N LEU A 219 -16.22 5.24 -13.49
CA LEU A 219 -16.09 4.00 -14.29
C LEU A 219 -17.43 3.57 -14.88
N LYS A 220 -18.48 3.62 -14.08
CA LYS A 220 -19.83 3.28 -14.51
C LYS A 220 -20.33 4.22 -15.62
N MET A 221 -20.15 5.53 -15.46
CA MET A 221 -20.51 6.52 -16.47
C MET A 221 -19.74 6.33 -17.78
N ALA A 222 -18.48 5.92 -17.68
CA ALA A 222 -17.61 5.67 -18.83
C ALA A 222 -17.80 4.30 -19.47
N HIS A 223 -18.63 3.41 -18.89
CA HIS A 223 -18.84 2.03 -19.33
C HIS A 223 -17.54 1.22 -19.40
N VAL A 224 -16.68 1.36 -18.40
CA VAL A 224 -15.42 0.62 -18.27
C VAL A 224 -15.37 -0.11 -16.93
N ARG A 225 -14.44 -1.07 -16.81
CA ARG A 225 -14.35 -1.94 -15.64
C ARG A 225 -13.25 -1.57 -14.66
N ASN A 226 -12.24 -0.83 -15.12
CA ASN A 226 -11.07 -0.52 -14.30
C ASN A 226 -10.40 0.78 -14.74
N ILE A 227 -9.47 1.24 -13.89
CA ILE A 227 -8.72 2.48 -14.10
C ILE A 227 -7.94 2.50 -15.41
N LYS A 228 -7.38 1.37 -15.82
CA LYS A 228 -6.56 1.28 -17.04
C LYS A 228 -7.41 1.55 -18.28
N GLU A 229 -8.58 0.91 -18.39
CA GLU A 229 -9.54 1.14 -19.45
C GLU A 229 -10.06 2.58 -19.43
N TYR A 230 -10.32 3.11 -18.23
CA TYR A 230 -10.80 4.49 -18.05
C TYR A 230 -9.78 5.51 -18.53
N ASN A 231 -8.55 5.43 -18.08
CA ASN A 231 -7.49 6.36 -18.44
C ASN A 231 -7.15 6.28 -19.93
N GLU A 232 -7.22 5.10 -20.53
CA GLU A 232 -7.04 4.92 -21.97
C GLU A 232 -8.13 5.66 -22.77
N LYS A 233 -9.40 5.53 -22.37
CA LYS A 233 -10.49 6.30 -22.96
C LYS A 233 -10.29 7.81 -22.80
N PHE A 234 -9.85 8.24 -21.63
CA PHE A 234 -9.63 9.68 -21.36
C PHE A 234 -8.51 10.24 -22.23
N ILE A 235 -7.39 9.55 -22.33
CA ILE A 235 -6.25 9.96 -23.18
C ILE A 235 -6.65 10.02 -24.64
N ASN A 236 -7.48 9.09 -25.11
CA ASN A 236 -7.99 9.06 -26.48
C ASN A 236 -9.15 10.02 -26.72
N ARG A 237 -9.43 10.93 -25.76
CA ARG A 237 -10.45 11.97 -25.83
C ARG A 237 -11.87 11.45 -26.07
N ARG A 238 -12.17 10.28 -25.51
CA ARG A 238 -13.51 9.66 -25.58
C ARG A 238 -14.39 9.96 -24.36
N LEU A 239 -13.86 10.69 -23.39
CA LEU A 239 -14.58 11.11 -22.19
C LEU A 239 -14.59 12.63 -22.09
N ASN A 240 -15.77 13.18 -21.78
CA ASN A 240 -15.94 14.62 -21.69
C ASN A 240 -15.55 15.14 -20.29
N PRO A 241 -14.51 16.00 -20.17
CA PRO A 241 -14.11 16.60 -18.89
C PRO A 241 -15.21 17.44 -18.24
N GLU A 242 -16.12 18.02 -19.01
CA GLU A 242 -17.25 18.81 -18.48
C GLU A 242 -18.25 17.96 -17.70
N LYS A 243 -18.28 16.64 -17.95
CA LYS A 243 -19.09 15.68 -17.19
C LYS A 243 -18.38 15.13 -15.96
N GLY A 244 -17.26 15.73 -15.57
CA GLY A 244 -16.49 15.34 -14.40
C GLY A 244 -15.41 14.30 -14.68
N HIS A 245 -15.23 13.86 -15.91
CA HIS A 245 -14.16 12.93 -16.27
C HIS A 245 -12.80 13.60 -16.19
N LYS A 246 -11.83 12.88 -15.65
CA LYS A 246 -10.45 13.32 -15.50
C LYS A 246 -9.53 12.14 -15.52
N PHE A 247 -8.26 12.34 -15.85
CA PHE A 247 -7.27 11.30 -15.70
C PHE A 247 -7.16 10.91 -14.22
N MET A 248 -7.18 9.60 -13.94
CA MET A 248 -7.07 9.08 -12.59
C MET A 248 -5.64 8.61 -12.33
N PRO A 249 -4.88 9.29 -11.45
CA PRO A 249 -3.61 8.71 -11.02
C PRO A 249 -3.86 7.49 -10.13
N TYR A 250 -2.94 6.55 -10.14
CA TYR A 250 -2.89 5.52 -9.09
C TYR A 250 -2.66 6.19 -7.74
N ILE A 251 -3.28 5.68 -6.71
CA ILE A 251 -3.06 6.14 -5.34
C ILE A 251 -2.53 4.96 -4.53
N VAL A 252 -1.36 5.15 -3.92
CA VAL A 252 -0.75 4.16 -3.04
C VAL A 252 -0.72 4.71 -1.62
N VAL A 253 -1.48 4.10 -0.74
CA VAL A 253 -1.53 4.44 0.68
C VAL A 253 -0.50 3.59 1.41
N VAL A 254 0.47 4.23 2.05
CA VAL A 254 1.52 3.53 2.82
C VAL A 254 1.42 3.94 4.28
N ILE A 255 1.20 2.98 5.14
CA ILE A 255 1.11 3.18 6.59
C ILE A 255 2.32 2.52 7.24
N ASP A 256 3.18 3.31 7.88
CA ASP A 256 4.43 2.85 8.47
C ASP A 256 4.21 1.94 9.69
N GLU A 257 3.31 2.31 10.57
CA GLU A 257 3.00 1.53 11.77
C GLU A 257 1.50 1.55 12.05
N PHE A 258 0.76 0.62 11.44
CA PHE A 258 -0.68 0.57 11.65
C PHE A 258 -1.07 0.00 13.02
N GLY A 259 -0.16 -0.71 13.69
CA GLY A 259 -0.39 -1.21 15.04
C GLY A 259 -0.68 -0.10 16.03
N ASP A 260 0.04 1.02 15.94
CA ASP A 260 -0.22 2.19 16.79
C ASP A 260 -1.60 2.78 16.51
N LEU A 261 -2.03 2.78 15.26
CA LEU A 261 -3.36 3.26 14.88
C LEU A 261 -4.47 2.37 15.40
N ILE A 262 -4.31 1.05 15.26
CA ILE A 262 -5.28 0.06 15.78
C ILE A 262 -5.40 0.15 17.29
N MET A 263 -4.29 0.30 18.01
CA MET A 263 -4.29 0.42 19.47
C MET A 263 -4.96 1.71 19.96
N THR A 264 -4.89 2.77 19.18
CA THR A 264 -5.43 4.09 19.56
C THR A 264 -6.88 4.29 19.10
N ALA A 265 -7.19 3.94 17.85
CA ALA A 265 -8.49 4.20 17.22
C ALA A 265 -9.30 2.93 16.91
N GLY A 266 -8.70 1.75 17.02
CA GLY A 266 -9.40 0.48 16.87
C GLY A 266 -10.17 0.36 15.54
N LYS A 267 -11.48 0.15 15.66
CA LYS A 267 -12.36 -0.07 14.50
C LYS A 267 -12.49 1.14 13.58
N GLU A 268 -12.30 2.35 14.08
CA GLU A 268 -12.36 3.57 13.26
C GLU A 268 -11.30 3.58 12.16
N VAL A 269 -10.15 2.96 12.41
CA VAL A 269 -9.07 2.76 11.42
C VAL A 269 -9.28 1.45 10.65
N GLU A 270 -9.64 0.38 11.33
CA GLU A 270 -9.76 -0.95 10.71
C GLU A 270 -10.85 -1.00 9.64
N LEU A 271 -12.00 -0.38 9.87
CA LEU A 271 -13.11 -0.39 8.92
C LEU A 271 -12.77 0.24 7.58
N PRO A 272 -12.23 1.47 7.50
CA PRO A 272 -11.83 2.03 6.20
C PRO A 272 -10.69 1.26 5.55
N ILE A 273 -9.72 0.74 6.31
CA ILE A 273 -8.67 -0.12 5.77
C ILE A 273 -9.27 -1.36 5.10
N ALA A 274 -10.17 -2.05 5.78
CA ALA A 274 -10.82 -3.23 5.25
C ALA A 274 -11.64 -2.92 3.99
N ARG A 275 -12.36 -1.82 3.99
CA ARG A 275 -13.17 -1.40 2.84
C ARG A 275 -12.32 -1.11 1.61
N ILE A 276 -11.24 -0.37 1.78
CA ILE A 276 -10.28 -0.10 0.70
C ILE A 276 -9.66 -1.41 0.20
N ALA A 277 -9.21 -2.26 1.10
CA ALA A 277 -8.59 -3.53 0.73
C ALA A 277 -9.53 -4.46 -0.04
N GLN A 278 -10.83 -4.43 0.24
CA GLN A 278 -11.82 -5.26 -0.46
C GLN A 278 -12.20 -4.73 -1.83
N LEU A 279 -12.25 -3.41 -2.02
CA LEU A 279 -12.95 -2.80 -3.15
C LEU A 279 -12.07 -1.93 -4.06
N ALA A 280 -10.89 -1.50 -3.64
CA ALA A 280 -10.20 -0.41 -4.32
C ALA A 280 -9.34 -0.83 -5.53
N ARG A 281 -9.11 -2.11 -5.75
CA ARG A 281 -8.24 -2.60 -6.82
C ARG A 281 -8.60 -2.05 -8.19
N ALA A 282 -9.86 -2.16 -8.57
CA ALA A 282 -10.32 -1.76 -9.90
C ALA A 282 -10.20 -0.26 -10.17
N VAL A 283 -10.23 0.56 -9.12
CA VAL A 283 -10.13 2.02 -9.23
C VAL A 283 -8.71 2.56 -9.00
N GLY A 284 -7.73 1.68 -8.95
CA GLY A 284 -6.32 2.07 -8.88
C GLY A 284 -5.86 2.59 -7.54
N ILE A 285 -6.47 2.16 -6.45
CA ILE A 285 -6.07 2.51 -5.09
C ILE A 285 -5.52 1.25 -4.42
N HIS A 286 -4.27 1.32 -3.97
CA HIS A 286 -3.54 0.21 -3.40
C HIS A 286 -3.02 0.60 -2.03
N MET A 287 -2.94 -0.36 -1.12
CA MET A 287 -2.57 -0.11 0.27
C MET A 287 -1.42 -1.01 0.70
N ILE A 288 -0.45 -0.41 1.35
CA ILE A 288 0.67 -1.10 1.97
C ILE A 288 0.66 -0.74 3.43
N ILE A 289 0.38 -1.70 4.29
CA ILE A 289 0.37 -1.49 5.73
C ILE A 289 1.53 -2.24 6.38
N ALA A 290 2.20 -1.58 7.28
CA ALA A 290 3.37 -2.13 7.95
C ALA A 290 3.24 -2.05 9.47
N THR A 291 3.84 -3.02 10.18
CA THR A 291 3.88 -3.02 11.63
C THR A 291 5.13 -3.71 12.17
N GLN A 292 5.63 -3.21 13.31
CA GLN A 292 6.65 -3.86 14.12
C GLN A 292 6.05 -4.81 15.15
N ARG A 293 4.72 -4.85 15.27
CA ARG A 293 3.98 -5.64 16.27
C ARG A 293 3.21 -6.77 15.60
N PRO A 294 3.87 -7.89 15.28
CA PRO A 294 3.22 -8.99 14.55
C PRO A 294 2.38 -9.88 15.48
N THR A 295 1.47 -9.27 16.22
CA THR A 295 0.58 -9.95 17.18
C THR A 295 -0.84 -10.10 16.62
N THR A 296 -1.59 -11.05 17.14
CA THR A 296 -2.94 -11.37 16.63
C THR A 296 -3.97 -10.26 16.88
N ASN A 297 -3.75 -9.40 17.86
CA ASN A 297 -4.59 -8.24 18.11
C ASN A 297 -4.36 -7.08 17.13
N ILE A 298 -3.23 -7.08 16.42
CA ILE A 298 -2.89 -6.11 15.38
C ILE A 298 -3.16 -6.72 14.00
N ILE A 299 -2.57 -7.88 13.72
CA ILE A 299 -2.80 -8.62 12.47
C ILE A 299 -3.99 -9.55 12.69
N THR A 300 -5.17 -8.97 12.66
CA THR A 300 -6.43 -9.65 12.90
C THR A 300 -6.86 -10.52 11.72
N GLY A 301 -7.86 -11.36 11.92
CA GLY A 301 -8.47 -12.14 10.84
C GLY A 301 -9.00 -11.28 9.70
N THR A 302 -9.57 -10.13 10.02
CA THR A 302 -10.04 -9.16 9.02
C THR A 302 -8.90 -8.62 8.16
N ILE A 303 -7.79 -8.24 8.77
CA ILE A 303 -6.58 -7.78 8.05
C ILE A 303 -6.04 -8.91 7.19
N LYS A 304 -5.87 -10.10 7.72
CA LYS A 304 -5.32 -11.25 6.98
C LYS A 304 -6.18 -11.65 5.78
N ALA A 305 -7.49 -11.58 5.92
CA ALA A 305 -8.42 -11.89 4.83
C ALA A 305 -8.31 -10.92 3.65
N ASN A 306 -7.95 -9.66 3.91
CA ASN A 306 -7.92 -8.60 2.91
C ASN A 306 -6.51 -8.27 2.37
N PHE A 307 -5.47 -8.80 3.01
CA PHE A 307 -4.07 -8.61 2.62
C PHE A 307 -3.42 -9.97 2.33
N PRO A 308 -3.71 -10.59 1.18
CA PRO A 308 -3.17 -11.91 0.86
C PRO A 308 -1.68 -11.90 0.53
N ALA A 309 -1.15 -10.78 0.02
CA ALA A 309 0.29 -10.62 -0.20
C ALA A 309 0.96 -10.12 1.08
N ARG A 310 2.03 -10.80 1.51
CA ARG A 310 2.70 -10.52 2.77
C ARG A 310 4.20 -10.55 2.64
N ILE A 311 4.84 -9.60 3.31
CA ILE A 311 6.29 -9.53 3.45
C ILE A 311 6.61 -9.65 4.93
N ALA A 312 7.35 -10.69 5.30
CA ALA A 312 7.83 -10.87 6.67
C ALA A 312 9.34 -10.69 6.74
N PHE A 313 9.78 -9.67 7.47
CA PHE A 313 11.16 -9.57 7.94
C PHE A 313 11.34 -10.42 9.19
N ARG A 314 12.56 -10.51 9.70
CA ARG A 314 12.84 -11.34 10.86
C ARG A 314 11.94 -11.00 12.05
N VAL A 315 11.43 -12.04 12.70
CA VAL A 315 10.74 -12.00 14.00
C VAL A 315 11.45 -12.90 14.99
N SER A 316 11.25 -12.65 16.29
CA SER A 316 11.91 -13.44 17.33
C SER A 316 11.25 -14.79 17.59
N ALA A 317 9.92 -14.85 17.52
CA ALA A 317 9.14 -16.03 17.85
C ALA A 317 8.51 -16.69 16.63
N MET A 318 8.46 -18.01 16.62
CA MET A 318 7.76 -18.78 15.59
C MET A 318 6.27 -18.39 15.52
N MET A 319 5.64 -18.11 16.64
CA MET A 319 4.24 -17.68 16.69
C MET A 319 4.01 -16.38 15.89
N ASP A 320 4.94 -15.44 15.94
CA ASP A 320 4.87 -14.19 15.18
C ASP A 320 4.97 -14.46 13.68
N SER A 321 5.83 -15.41 13.28
CA SER A 321 5.90 -15.86 11.89
C SER A 321 4.57 -16.45 11.42
N ARG A 322 3.95 -17.27 12.24
CA ARG A 322 2.62 -17.86 11.93
C ARG A 322 1.52 -16.80 11.85
N THR A 323 1.61 -15.78 12.67
CA THR A 323 0.66 -14.65 12.61
C THR A 323 0.76 -13.92 11.28
N ILE A 324 1.97 -13.68 10.79
CA ILE A 324 2.19 -12.96 9.51
C ILE A 324 1.92 -13.87 8.31
N LEU A 325 2.51 -15.07 8.30
CA LEU A 325 2.63 -15.92 7.12
C LEU A 325 1.77 -17.20 7.16
N ASP A 326 1.08 -17.47 8.25
CA ASP A 326 0.37 -18.73 8.51
C ASP A 326 1.30 -19.95 8.55
N ARG A 327 2.61 -19.71 8.73
CA ARG A 327 3.65 -20.76 8.78
C ARG A 327 4.89 -20.26 9.50
N PRO A 328 5.78 -21.20 9.95
CA PRO A 328 7.08 -20.82 10.50
C PRO A 328 8.03 -20.36 9.38
N GLY A 329 9.14 -19.76 9.73
CA GLY A 329 10.22 -19.38 8.82
C GLY A 329 10.74 -17.96 9.03
N ALA A 330 9.89 -16.98 9.32
CA ALA A 330 10.36 -15.61 9.55
C ALA A 330 11.22 -15.50 10.82
N ASN A 331 11.07 -16.41 11.78
CA ASN A 331 11.92 -16.50 12.97
C ASN A 331 13.33 -17.04 12.67
N ARG A 332 13.53 -17.59 11.49
CA ARG A 332 14.83 -18.15 11.04
C ARG A 332 15.57 -17.23 10.05
N LEU A 333 15.03 -16.06 9.77
CA LEU A 333 15.70 -15.09 8.91
C LEU A 333 16.91 -14.48 9.62
N ILE A 334 17.85 -13.94 8.81
CA ILE A 334 19.09 -13.36 9.31
C ILE A 334 18.84 -11.98 9.94
N GLY A 335 17.87 -11.23 9.43
CA GLY A 335 17.71 -9.81 9.70
C GLY A 335 18.37 -8.95 8.62
N LYS A 336 18.50 -7.65 8.84
CA LYS A 336 19.12 -6.69 7.90
C LYS A 336 18.51 -6.73 6.50
N GLY A 337 17.19 -6.85 6.42
CA GLY A 337 16.46 -6.85 5.15
C GLY A 337 16.22 -8.23 4.54
N ASP A 338 16.66 -9.30 5.20
CA ASP A 338 16.29 -10.66 4.80
C ASP A 338 14.81 -10.88 5.05
N MET A 339 14.06 -11.30 4.03
CA MET A 339 12.60 -11.40 4.10
C MET A 339 12.06 -12.67 3.46
N LEU A 340 10.84 -13.01 3.84
CA LEU A 340 9.98 -13.95 3.12
C LEU A 340 8.82 -13.18 2.48
N PHE A 341 8.69 -13.34 1.19
CA PHE A 341 7.56 -12.80 0.41
C PHE A 341 6.56 -13.93 0.15
N LEU A 342 5.32 -13.73 0.60
CA LEU A 342 4.25 -14.70 0.43
C LEU A 342 3.16 -14.15 -0.47
N GLN A 343 2.92 -14.87 -1.56
CA GLN A 343 1.73 -14.72 -2.39
C GLN A 343 1.34 -16.12 -2.87
N GLY A 344 0.18 -16.60 -2.45
CA GLY A 344 -0.23 -17.98 -2.75
C GLY A 344 0.36 -18.99 -1.78
N ALA A 345 0.85 -20.12 -2.28
CA ALA A 345 1.18 -21.27 -1.44
C ALA A 345 2.58 -21.23 -0.83
N ASP A 346 3.58 -20.77 -1.56
CA ASP A 346 4.99 -20.93 -1.17
C ASP A 346 5.69 -19.57 -1.06
N PRO A 347 6.33 -19.28 0.10
CA PRO A 347 7.08 -18.05 0.25
C PRO A 347 8.38 -18.07 -0.55
N VAL A 348 8.77 -16.90 -1.05
CA VAL A 348 10.05 -16.67 -1.72
C VAL A 348 10.96 -15.90 -0.77
N ARG A 349 12.18 -16.40 -0.54
CA ARG A 349 13.16 -15.68 0.26
C ARG A 349 13.86 -14.64 -0.61
N VAL A 350 13.87 -13.39 -0.14
CA VAL A 350 14.43 -12.25 -0.86
C VAL A 350 15.32 -11.47 0.10
N GLN A 351 16.52 -11.13 -0.36
CA GLN A 351 17.34 -10.13 0.32
C GLN A 351 16.92 -8.77 -0.19
N CYS A 352 16.37 -7.95 0.69
CA CYS A 352 15.92 -6.60 0.35
C CYS A 352 17.09 -5.75 -0.15
N ALA A 353 16.84 -5.00 -1.20
CA ALA A 353 17.77 -3.98 -1.66
C ALA A 353 17.98 -2.93 -0.58
N PHE A 354 19.23 -2.60 -0.30
CA PHE A 354 19.59 -1.59 0.66
C PHE A 354 19.59 -0.22 -0.01
N ILE A 355 18.62 0.60 0.37
CA ILE A 355 18.53 2.00 -0.02
C ILE A 355 18.51 2.79 1.28
N ASP A 356 19.62 3.41 1.62
CA ASP A 356 19.75 4.13 2.86
C ASP A 356 19.16 5.54 2.81
N THR A 357 19.06 6.18 3.96
CA THR A 357 18.48 7.52 4.08
C THR A 357 19.15 8.56 3.20
N PRO A 358 20.50 8.65 3.09
CA PRO A 358 21.15 9.59 2.18
C PRO A 358 20.76 9.38 0.70
N GLU A 359 20.61 8.14 0.25
CA GLU A 359 20.19 7.83 -1.12
C GLU A 359 18.76 8.29 -1.38
N VAL A 360 17.85 8.01 -0.45
CA VAL A 360 16.46 8.48 -0.54
C VAL A 360 16.40 10.00 -0.54
N GLU A 361 17.21 10.65 0.28
CA GLU A 361 17.30 12.10 0.35
C GLU A 361 17.75 12.70 -0.98
N GLU A 362 18.75 12.13 -1.63
CA GLU A 362 19.19 12.56 -2.97
C GLU A 362 18.10 12.39 -4.04
N ILE A 363 17.39 11.27 -4.02
CA ILE A 363 16.29 10.99 -4.95
C ILE A 363 15.17 12.01 -4.76
N THR A 364 14.75 12.26 -3.53
CA THR A 364 13.67 13.21 -3.24
C THR A 364 14.06 14.65 -3.57
N LYS A 365 15.29 15.06 -3.29
CA LYS A 365 15.81 16.38 -3.67
C LYS A 365 15.89 16.55 -5.19
N PHE A 366 16.30 15.51 -5.91
CA PHE A 366 16.32 15.53 -7.36
C PHE A 366 14.93 15.75 -7.94
N ILE A 367 13.92 15.06 -7.42
CA ILE A 367 12.52 15.25 -7.82
C ILE A 367 12.04 16.65 -7.46
N ALA A 368 12.36 17.11 -6.25
CA ALA A 368 11.91 18.41 -5.75
C ALA A 368 12.41 19.60 -6.57
N ARG A 369 13.57 19.47 -7.22
CA ARG A 369 14.13 20.50 -8.10
C ARG A 369 13.45 20.57 -9.46
N GLN A 370 12.67 19.58 -9.84
CA GLN A 370 11.94 19.56 -11.09
C GLN A 370 10.61 20.29 -10.98
N GLN A 371 10.04 20.63 -12.12
CA GLN A 371 8.73 21.26 -12.18
C GLN A 371 7.67 20.39 -11.47
N SER A 372 6.85 21.02 -10.64
CA SER A 372 5.77 20.37 -9.91
C SER A 372 4.41 20.91 -10.32
N TYR A 373 3.36 20.25 -9.81
CA TYR A 373 2.04 20.88 -9.75
C TYR A 373 2.06 22.02 -8.72
N PRO A 374 1.12 22.98 -8.82
CA PRO A 374 1.04 24.08 -7.84
C PRO A 374 0.62 23.62 -6.44
N THR A 375 -0.04 22.47 -6.35
CA THR A 375 -0.52 21.89 -5.08
C THR A 375 -0.30 20.38 -5.06
N PRO A 376 -0.33 19.75 -3.88
CA PRO A 376 -0.48 18.29 -3.82
C PRO A 376 -1.84 17.88 -4.41
N PHE A 377 -2.01 16.58 -4.61
CA PHE A 377 -3.29 16.04 -5.01
C PHE A 377 -4.24 16.08 -3.81
N PHE A 378 -5.35 16.80 -3.93
CA PHE A 378 -6.32 16.90 -2.86
C PHE A 378 -7.33 15.76 -2.92
N LEU A 379 -7.39 15.00 -1.83
CA LEU A 379 -8.44 14.03 -1.58
C LEU A 379 -9.74 14.75 -1.25
N PRO A 380 -10.91 14.10 -1.42
CA PRO A 380 -12.18 14.69 -1.00
C PRO A 380 -12.16 15.07 0.47
N GLU A 381 -12.78 16.20 0.82
CA GLU A 381 -12.96 16.58 2.21
C GLU A 381 -13.90 15.60 2.89
N PHE A 382 -13.51 15.11 4.06
CA PHE A 382 -14.31 14.19 4.86
C PHE A 382 -14.42 14.71 6.28
N VAL A 383 -15.67 14.83 6.76
CA VAL A 383 -15.97 15.10 8.17
C VAL A 383 -16.80 13.95 8.71
N SER A 384 -16.40 13.42 9.87
CA SER A 384 -17.14 12.37 10.54
C SER A 384 -18.54 12.84 10.93
N GLU A 385 -19.54 12.00 10.74
CA GLU A 385 -20.93 12.24 11.15
C GLU A 385 -21.06 12.50 12.67
N ASP A 386 -20.08 12.05 13.48
CA ASP A 386 -20.00 12.23 14.92
C ASP A 386 -19.49 13.62 15.37
N GLY A 387 -18.86 14.36 14.49
CA GLY A 387 -18.65 15.79 14.70
C GLY A 387 -19.97 16.47 14.47
N GLY A 388 -20.87 16.39 15.47
CA GLY A 388 -22.23 16.85 15.38
C GLY A 388 -22.31 18.05 14.45
N SER A 389 -22.90 17.88 13.32
CA SER A 389 -23.59 18.98 12.76
C SER A 389 -24.62 19.37 13.85
N GLU A 390 -24.18 20.20 14.79
CA GLU A 390 -25.14 21.17 15.24
C GLU A 390 -25.77 21.64 13.95
N VAL A 391 -27.05 21.34 13.80
CA VAL A 391 -27.93 22.05 12.92
C VAL A 391 -27.91 23.48 13.49
N GLY A 392 -26.71 24.09 13.43
CA GLY A 392 -26.51 25.48 13.70
C GLY A 392 -27.32 26.22 12.67
N ASP A 393 -28.08 27.16 13.09
CA ASP A 393 -28.83 28.07 12.23
C ASP A 393 -28.02 28.35 10.95
N ILE A 394 -28.53 27.90 9.82
CA ILE A 394 -27.94 28.16 8.53
C ILE A 394 -27.94 29.67 8.38
N ASP A 395 -26.73 30.27 8.37
CA ASP A 395 -26.59 31.72 8.30
C ASP A 395 -26.86 32.22 6.87
N MET A 396 -28.09 32.61 6.61
CA MET A 396 -28.47 33.20 5.34
C MET A 396 -28.00 34.66 5.20
N GLY A 397 -27.47 35.27 6.26
CA GLY A 397 -26.87 36.59 6.20
C GLY A 397 -25.45 36.57 5.61
N ARG A 398 -24.84 35.38 5.50
CA ARG A 398 -23.52 35.16 4.91
C ARG A 398 -23.57 34.00 3.93
N LEU A 399 -24.07 34.28 2.73
CA LEU A 399 -24.06 33.30 1.65
C LEU A 399 -22.64 33.03 1.20
N ASP A 400 -22.36 31.76 0.92
CA ASP A 400 -21.08 31.38 0.33
C ASP A 400 -20.86 32.14 -0.98
N PRO A 401 -19.65 32.62 -1.28
CA PRO A 401 -19.35 33.28 -2.56
C PRO A 401 -19.76 32.49 -3.81
N LEU A 402 -19.79 31.15 -3.69
CA LEU A 402 -20.20 30.24 -4.76
C LEU A 402 -21.70 29.93 -4.76
N PHE A 403 -22.49 30.50 -3.86
CA PHE A 403 -23.92 30.20 -3.71
C PHE A 403 -24.68 30.40 -5.03
N GLU A 404 -24.50 31.55 -5.68
CA GLU A 404 -25.20 31.89 -6.94
C GLU A 404 -24.78 30.93 -8.06
N ASP A 405 -23.49 30.71 -8.22
CA ASP A 405 -22.96 29.79 -9.25
C ASP A 405 -23.41 28.35 -9.02
N ALA A 406 -23.48 27.92 -7.76
CA ALA A 406 -23.98 26.60 -7.39
C ALA A 406 -25.48 26.47 -7.68
N ALA A 407 -26.25 27.52 -7.39
CA ALA A 407 -27.68 27.58 -7.71
C ALA A 407 -27.93 27.43 -9.21
N ARG A 408 -27.18 28.16 -10.02
CA ARG A 408 -27.27 28.08 -11.49
C ARG A 408 -26.90 26.67 -12.00
N LEU A 409 -25.84 26.08 -11.46
CA LEU A 409 -25.42 24.76 -11.83
C LEU A 409 -26.50 23.71 -11.55
N VAL A 410 -27.08 23.74 -10.35
CA VAL A 410 -28.13 22.81 -9.92
C VAL A 410 -29.37 22.93 -10.79
N VAL A 411 -29.79 24.16 -11.14
CA VAL A 411 -30.94 24.39 -11.99
C VAL A 411 -30.69 23.95 -13.43
N ILE A 412 -29.52 24.25 -13.99
CA ILE A 412 -29.15 23.81 -15.35
C ILE A 412 -29.20 22.30 -15.50
N HIS A 413 -28.60 21.58 -14.54
CA HIS A 413 -28.56 20.13 -14.57
C HIS A 413 -29.81 19.46 -14.00
N GLN A 414 -30.70 20.21 -13.35
CA GLN A 414 -31.88 19.69 -12.64
C GLN A 414 -31.52 18.55 -11.65
N GLN A 415 -30.37 18.69 -10.99
CA GLN A 415 -29.86 17.74 -9.99
C GLN A 415 -29.36 18.47 -8.76
N GLY A 416 -30.01 18.26 -7.64
CA GLY A 416 -29.55 18.73 -6.32
C GLY A 416 -28.47 17.84 -5.74
N SER A 417 -27.35 17.68 -6.45
CA SER A 417 -26.27 16.79 -6.07
C SER A 417 -25.11 17.56 -5.43
N THR A 418 -24.78 17.20 -4.18
CA THR A 418 -23.60 17.71 -3.48
C THR A 418 -22.32 17.36 -4.24
N SER A 419 -22.25 16.16 -4.80
CA SER A 419 -21.10 15.70 -5.60
C SER A 419 -20.89 16.53 -6.87
N LEU A 420 -21.98 16.99 -7.50
CA LEU A 420 -21.91 17.86 -8.67
C LEU A 420 -21.23 19.19 -8.33
N ILE A 421 -21.63 19.79 -7.21
CA ILE A 421 -21.05 21.06 -6.71
C ILE A 421 -19.57 20.87 -6.35
N GLN A 422 -19.23 19.79 -5.65
CA GLN A 422 -17.85 19.47 -5.30
C GLN A 422 -16.95 19.39 -6.54
N ARG A 423 -17.41 18.68 -7.56
CA ARG A 423 -16.62 18.46 -8.80
C ARG A 423 -16.48 19.73 -9.63
N LYS A 424 -17.54 20.48 -9.77
CA LYS A 424 -17.53 21.69 -10.62
C LYS A 424 -16.64 22.79 -10.03
N PHE A 425 -16.71 22.98 -8.72
CA PHE A 425 -16.00 24.09 -8.05
C PHE A 425 -14.71 23.63 -7.34
N ALA A 426 -14.39 22.36 -7.40
CA ALA A 426 -13.23 21.77 -6.73
C ALA A 426 -13.19 22.11 -5.22
N ILE A 427 -14.32 22.00 -4.55
CA ILE A 427 -14.46 22.27 -3.11
C ILE A 427 -14.73 20.98 -2.33
N GLY A 428 -14.53 21.06 -1.01
CA GLY A 428 -14.74 19.94 -0.13
C GLY A 428 -16.21 19.64 0.15
N TYR A 429 -16.45 18.44 0.70
CA TYR A 429 -17.79 17.95 1.01
C TYR A 429 -18.56 18.88 1.96
N ASN A 430 -17.90 19.37 3.02
CA ASN A 430 -18.56 20.23 4.01
C ASN A 430 -19.00 21.57 3.43
N ARG A 431 -18.12 22.19 2.65
CA ARG A 431 -18.47 23.46 2.00
C ARG A 431 -19.60 23.27 1.00
N ALA A 432 -19.54 22.20 0.21
CA ALA A 432 -20.61 21.84 -0.71
C ALA A 432 -21.92 21.54 0.04
N GLY A 433 -21.85 20.83 1.17
CA GLY A 433 -23.00 20.58 2.04
C GLY A 433 -23.61 21.83 2.61
N ARG A 434 -22.81 22.79 3.06
CA ARG A 434 -23.29 24.10 3.54
C ARG A 434 -23.96 24.89 2.42
N ILE A 435 -23.40 24.88 1.22
CA ILE A 435 -24.03 25.53 0.05
C ILE A 435 -25.38 24.86 -0.26
N MET A 436 -25.45 23.54 -0.24
CA MET A 436 -26.72 22.82 -0.44
C MET A 436 -27.76 23.16 0.61
N ASP A 437 -27.37 23.27 1.88
CA ASP A 437 -28.28 23.68 2.96
C ASP A 437 -28.76 25.12 2.77
N GLN A 438 -27.91 26.01 2.30
CA GLN A 438 -28.31 27.37 1.93
C GLN A 438 -29.29 27.38 0.75
N LEU A 439 -29.06 26.54 -0.27
CA LEU A 439 -29.97 26.37 -1.40
C LEU A 439 -31.33 25.80 -0.97
N GLU A 440 -31.35 24.87 -0.02
CA GLU A 440 -32.62 24.37 0.55
C GLU A 440 -33.41 25.47 1.26
N LYS A 441 -32.74 26.25 2.11
CA LYS A 441 -33.35 27.32 2.86
C LYS A 441 -33.85 28.46 1.93
N ALA A 442 -33.17 28.66 0.81
CA ALA A 442 -33.60 29.60 -0.24
C ALA A 442 -34.74 29.04 -1.10
N GLY A 443 -35.14 27.80 -0.92
CA GLY A 443 -36.21 27.17 -1.70
C GLY A 443 -35.81 26.73 -3.10
N ILE A 444 -34.53 26.61 -3.38
CA ILE A 444 -34.01 26.20 -4.70
C ILE A 444 -33.97 24.69 -4.83
N VAL A 445 -33.63 23.98 -3.75
CA VAL A 445 -33.64 22.52 -3.67
C VAL A 445 -34.50 22.03 -2.51
N GLY A 446 -34.95 20.78 -2.55
CA GLY A 446 -35.69 20.14 -1.51
C GLY A 446 -34.82 19.56 -0.39
N PRO A 447 -35.43 18.92 0.60
CA PRO A 447 -34.69 18.34 1.74
C PRO A 447 -33.85 17.14 1.33
N THR A 448 -32.89 16.78 2.19
CA THR A 448 -32.03 15.62 2.00
C THR A 448 -32.85 14.34 1.84
N GLN A 449 -32.49 13.54 0.82
CA GLN A 449 -33.08 12.22 0.53
C GLN A 449 -32.08 11.08 0.73
N GLY A 450 -31.25 11.16 1.74
CA GLY A 450 -30.15 10.20 1.97
C GLY A 450 -29.07 10.34 0.91
N SER A 451 -28.72 9.24 0.24
CA SER A 451 -27.68 9.22 -0.80
C SER A 451 -28.15 9.72 -2.18
N LYS A 452 -29.45 9.95 -2.34
CA LYS A 452 -30.01 10.45 -3.59
C LYS A 452 -29.82 11.95 -3.73
N ALA A 453 -29.71 12.43 -4.99
CA ALA A 453 -29.75 13.86 -5.28
C ALA A 453 -31.08 14.48 -4.79
N ARG A 454 -31.00 15.69 -4.23
CA ARG A 454 -32.19 16.43 -3.80
C ARG A 454 -33.01 16.89 -5.01
N ASP A 455 -34.31 17.02 -4.84
CA ASP A 455 -35.18 17.57 -5.86
C ASP A 455 -34.85 19.04 -6.11
N VAL A 456 -34.86 19.46 -7.36
CA VAL A 456 -34.68 20.86 -7.73
C VAL A 456 -36.07 21.51 -7.86
N LEU A 457 -36.32 22.53 -7.04
CA LEU A 457 -37.60 23.19 -6.96
C LEU A 457 -37.76 24.34 -7.98
N CYS A 458 -36.63 24.82 -8.54
CA CYS A 458 -36.63 25.80 -9.61
C CYS A 458 -36.73 25.11 -10.97
N MET A 459 -37.67 25.58 -11.81
CA MET A 459 -37.93 24.96 -13.11
C MET A 459 -37.00 25.46 -14.22
N ASP A 460 -36.63 26.72 -14.18
CA ASP A 460 -35.81 27.39 -15.19
C ASP A 460 -35.04 28.59 -14.62
N ASP A 461 -34.24 29.25 -15.47
CA ASP A 461 -33.43 30.41 -15.08
C ASP A 461 -34.27 31.62 -14.62
N ASN A 462 -35.46 31.82 -15.18
CA ASN A 462 -36.34 32.93 -14.78
C ASN A 462 -36.87 32.73 -13.36
N ASP A 463 -37.26 31.50 -13.01
CA ASP A 463 -37.70 31.15 -11.67
C ASP A 463 -36.54 31.31 -10.67
N LEU A 464 -35.32 30.90 -11.04
CA LEU A 464 -34.13 31.11 -10.26
C LEU A 464 -33.82 32.58 -9.99
N GLU A 465 -33.86 33.41 -11.02
CA GLU A 465 -33.63 34.87 -10.90
C GLU A 465 -34.64 35.53 -9.93
N MET A 466 -35.90 35.15 -10.01
CA MET A 466 -36.92 35.64 -9.08
C MET A 466 -36.62 35.25 -7.64
N ARG A 467 -36.18 34.02 -7.41
CA ARG A 467 -35.83 33.53 -6.06
C ARG A 467 -34.57 34.18 -5.53
N LEU A 468 -33.57 34.43 -6.38
CA LEU A 468 -32.32 35.11 -5.99
C LEU A 468 -32.60 36.59 -5.64
N ASN A 469 -33.47 37.26 -6.38
CA ASN A 469 -33.87 38.65 -6.11
C ASN A 469 -34.62 38.79 -4.77
N ASN A 470 -35.37 37.79 -4.35
CA ASN A 470 -36.12 37.81 -3.10
C ASN A 470 -35.21 37.58 -1.87
N LEU A 471 -33.92 37.20 -2.06
CA LEU A 471 -32.94 37.00 -0.98
C LEU A 471 -32.19 38.28 -0.61
N GLN A 472 -32.36 39.40 -1.36
CA GLN A 472 -31.68 40.68 -1.10
C GLN A 472 -32.46 41.54 -0.11
#